data_c7e77fefc77d4403e03d9a9566ec873d
#
_entry.id   c7e77fefc77d4403e03d9a9566ec873d
#
_cell.length_a   1.000
_cell.length_b   1.000
_cell.length_c   1.000
_cell.angle_alpha   90.00
_cell.angle_beta   90.00
_cell.angle_gamma   90.00
#
_symmetry.space_group_name_H-M   'P 1'
#
loop_
_entity.id
_entity.type
_entity.pdbx_description
1 polymer ?
#
loop_
_entity_poly.entity_id
_entity_poly.type
_entity_poly.pdbx_seq_one_letter_code
_entity_poly.pdbx_strand_id
1 'polypeptide(L)'
;MYIKHFTLITLVVAMITLTTACKRERTTYDGPNYILFSAESYDLGVIDNEEWFDIPITATRSCGYDRQIGVEVLANKSNAIARRHYEVESNTLTIPAGKLTTSLRIRGIADNISVADSLGIALRLILDEEDVWNAYGTEASVILHKCCPVDLDAFTGYAKITSTWTMQYMNADARLVRTRKDAEAENTIIVEDMYYDGYDVRLKFLTEDRLNPAIEMEEQVIGSTGEAFGTIYGDGKLLMTTPAGYSNYYSSCERYVLQYVTMYVANVGTVGTYVNIFEWISDDEAERIMREGF
;
A
#
# COMPACT_ATOMS: atom_id res chain seq x y z
N MET A 1 20.12 -2.42 64.35
CA MET A 1 19.36 -1.23 63.94
C MET A 1 20.10 -0.41 62.87
N TYR A 2 21.40 -0.45 62.78
CA TYR A 2 22.20 0.33 61.80
C TYR A 2 22.15 -0.18 60.36
N ILE A 3 21.96 -1.44 60.11
CA ILE A 3 21.92 -2.02 58.75
C ILE A 3 20.70 -1.56 57.93
N LYS A 4 19.53 -1.37 58.57
CA LYS A 4 18.31 -0.92 57.89
C LYS A 4 18.39 0.56 57.45
N HIS A 5 19.13 1.40 58.14
CA HIS A 5 19.30 2.79 57.75
C HIS A 5 20.32 2.95 56.61
N PHE A 6 21.31 2.10 56.52
CA PHE A 6 22.29 2.12 55.45
C PHE A 6 21.67 1.70 54.11
N THR A 7 20.82 0.66 54.08
CA THR A 7 20.07 0.23 52.87
C THR A 7 19.04 1.27 52.42
N LEU A 8 18.41 1.98 53.34
CA LEU A 8 17.45 3.03 52.98
C LEU A 8 18.14 4.26 52.36
N ILE A 9 19.29 4.66 52.89
CA ILE A 9 20.10 5.78 52.36
C ILE A 9 20.65 5.45 50.97
N THR A 10 21.11 4.21 50.75
CA THR A 10 21.59 3.75 49.42
C THR A 10 20.48 3.72 48.39
N LEU A 11 19.27 3.34 48.77
CA LEU A 11 18.10 3.33 47.90
C LEU A 11 17.64 4.76 47.51
N VAL A 12 17.70 5.70 48.47
CA VAL A 12 17.33 7.10 48.22
C VAL A 12 18.36 7.80 47.33
N VAL A 13 19.66 7.54 47.53
CA VAL A 13 20.72 8.08 46.66
C VAL A 13 20.65 7.51 45.26
N ALA A 14 20.33 6.20 45.09
CA ALA A 14 20.11 5.60 43.78
C ALA A 14 18.87 6.18 43.06
N MET A 15 17.82 6.53 43.82
CA MET A 15 16.60 7.14 43.26
C MET A 15 16.83 8.60 42.79
N ILE A 16 17.68 9.36 43.48
CA ILE A 16 18.06 10.73 43.14
C ILE A 16 18.95 10.76 41.91
N THR A 17 19.84 9.78 41.70
CA THR A 17 20.69 9.71 40.52
C THR A 17 19.92 9.34 39.24
N LEU A 18 18.77 8.66 39.35
CA LEU A 18 17.91 8.30 38.21
C LEU A 18 17.10 9.50 37.66
N THR A 19 16.91 10.56 38.44
CA THR A 19 16.16 11.75 38.01
C THR A 19 17.01 12.79 37.26
N THR A 20 18.34 12.65 37.25
CA THR A 20 19.25 13.58 36.53
C THR A 20 19.63 13.10 35.12
N ALA A 21 19.23 11.89 34.70
CA ALA A 21 19.47 11.40 33.36
C ALA A 21 18.32 11.78 32.43
N CYS A 22 18.56 12.72 31.57
CA CYS A 22 17.84 13.19 30.39
C CYS A 22 17.28 14.61 30.46
N LYS A 23 18.16 15.58 30.73
CA LYS A 23 18.03 16.86 30.00
C LYS A 23 18.69 16.66 28.64
N ARG A 24 17.97 16.11 27.68
CA ARG A 24 18.32 16.24 26.28
C ARG A 24 18.16 17.72 25.96
N GLU A 25 19.26 18.47 25.89
CA GLU A 25 19.25 19.80 25.28
C GLU A 25 18.73 19.59 23.88
N ARG A 26 17.53 20.10 23.62
CA ARG A 26 17.02 20.18 22.26
C ARG A 26 17.89 21.22 21.55
N THR A 27 18.81 20.76 20.73
CA THR A 27 19.52 21.62 19.79
C THR A 27 18.47 22.28 18.91
N THR A 28 18.18 23.54 19.17
CA THR A 28 17.30 24.33 18.31
C THR A 28 18.13 24.70 17.08
N TYR A 29 17.55 24.46 15.90
CA TYR A 29 18.17 24.88 14.64
C TYR A 29 18.32 26.41 14.66
N ASP A 30 19.55 26.91 14.47
CA ASP A 30 19.89 28.33 14.45
C ASP A 30 20.45 28.77 13.08
N GLY A 31 20.18 28.03 12.05
CA GLY A 31 20.51 28.34 10.66
C GLY A 31 19.55 29.32 10.00
N PRO A 32 19.70 29.55 8.67
CA PRO A 32 18.80 30.38 7.89
C PRO A 32 17.34 29.92 7.95
N ASN A 33 16.42 30.86 7.73
CA ASN A 33 15.01 30.51 7.62
C ASN A 33 14.69 30.10 6.18
N TYR A 34 14.54 28.82 5.94
CA TYR A 34 14.13 28.31 4.63
C TYR A 34 12.70 27.77 4.67
N ILE A 35 12.00 27.92 3.56
CA ILE A 35 10.65 27.36 3.35
C ILE A 35 10.74 26.36 2.20
N LEU A 36 10.21 25.15 2.40
CA LEU A 36 10.34 24.05 1.46
C LEU A 36 9.14 23.10 1.51
N PHE A 37 8.89 22.36 0.45
CA PHE A 37 8.04 21.19 0.50
C PHE A 37 8.68 20.12 1.41
N SER A 38 7.88 19.41 2.19
CA SER A 38 8.37 18.39 3.12
C SER A 38 8.90 17.13 2.42
N ALA A 39 8.55 16.93 1.15
CA ALA A 39 9.06 15.86 0.28
C ALA A 39 9.17 16.36 -1.17
N GLU A 40 9.95 15.66 -1.99
CA GLU A 40 10.11 15.95 -3.41
C GLU A 40 8.98 15.38 -4.26
N SER A 41 8.30 14.34 -3.77
CA SER A 41 7.18 13.68 -4.44
C SER A 41 6.12 13.22 -3.46
N TYR A 42 4.87 13.29 -3.90
CA TYR A 42 3.67 12.85 -3.18
C TYR A 42 2.81 12.00 -4.10
N ASP A 43 2.42 10.80 -3.65
CA ASP A 43 1.49 9.93 -4.35
C ASP A 43 0.11 10.04 -3.71
N LEU A 44 -0.90 10.39 -4.51
CA LEU A 44 -2.27 10.58 -4.04
C LEU A 44 -3.19 9.50 -4.63
N GLY A 45 -3.74 8.64 -3.79
CA GLY A 45 -4.74 7.66 -4.17
C GLY A 45 -6.13 8.29 -4.27
N VAL A 46 -6.54 8.66 -5.49
CA VAL A 46 -7.79 9.35 -5.75
C VAL A 46 -8.93 8.34 -5.88
N ILE A 47 -9.92 8.44 -5.00
CA ILE A 47 -11.20 7.72 -5.09
C ILE A 47 -12.34 8.72 -5.31
N ASP A 48 -13.51 8.23 -5.69
CA ASP A 48 -14.69 9.07 -5.91
C ASP A 48 -15.36 9.42 -4.56
N ASN A 49 -14.72 10.31 -3.79
CA ASN A 49 -15.20 10.77 -2.48
C ASN A 49 -14.92 12.25 -2.18
N GLU A 50 -14.46 13.00 -3.18
CA GLU A 50 -14.10 14.42 -3.06
C GLU A 50 -13.06 14.73 -1.97
N GLU A 51 -12.18 13.78 -1.64
CA GLU A 51 -11.16 13.93 -0.61
C GLU A 51 -10.11 14.98 -0.98
N TRP A 52 -9.76 15.84 -0.01
CA TRP A 52 -8.67 16.77 -0.12
C TRP A 52 -7.41 16.21 0.52
N PHE A 53 -6.31 16.24 -0.20
CA PHE A 53 -5.00 15.81 0.26
C PHE A 53 -4.14 17.00 0.65
N ASP A 54 -3.44 16.88 1.78
CA ASP A 54 -2.52 17.87 2.28
C ASP A 54 -1.10 17.65 1.73
N ILE A 55 -0.56 18.63 1.02
CA ILE A 55 0.85 18.68 0.59
C ILE A 55 1.58 19.59 1.57
N PRO A 56 2.35 19.04 2.51
CA PRO A 56 2.92 19.82 3.59
C PRO A 56 4.10 20.68 3.13
N ILE A 57 4.10 21.93 3.61
CA ILE A 57 5.16 22.91 3.43
C ILE A 57 5.69 23.27 4.80
N THR A 58 7.01 23.26 4.96
CA THR A 58 7.68 23.44 6.25
C THR A 58 8.70 24.56 6.18
N ALA A 59 8.75 25.38 7.23
CA ALA A 59 9.80 26.34 7.46
C ALA A 59 10.81 25.80 8.48
N THR A 60 12.08 26.10 8.30
CA THR A 60 13.15 25.67 9.22
C THR A 60 13.14 26.43 10.55
N ARG A 61 12.54 27.63 10.59
CA ARG A 61 12.41 28.46 11.80
C ARG A 61 11.01 29.06 11.93
N SER A 62 10.55 29.24 13.17
CA SER A 62 9.33 29.98 13.45
C SER A 62 9.60 31.48 13.46
N CYS A 63 8.62 32.28 13.02
CA CYS A 63 8.65 33.73 13.04
C CYS A 63 7.53 34.28 13.93
N GLY A 64 7.68 35.50 14.44
CA GLY A 64 6.66 36.20 15.25
C GLY A 64 5.54 36.83 14.41
N TYR A 65 5.49 36.60 13.11
CA TYR A 65 4.50 37.12 12.17
C TYR A 65 4.05 36.06 11.20
N ASP A 66 2.90 36.26 10.54
CA ASP A 66 2.36 35.40 9.51
C ASP A 66 3.18 35.55 8.22
N ARG A 67 3.55 34.41 7.61
CA ARG A 67 4.28 34.36 6.34
C ARG A 67 3.35 33.92 5.21
N GLN A 68 3.26 34.74 4.16
CA GLN A 68 2.51 34.44 2.96
C GLN A 68 3.41 33.68 1.96
N ILE A 69 2.90 32.62 1.38
CA ILE A 69 3.61 31.77 0.44
C ILE A 69 2.73 31.60 -0.80
N GLY A 70 3.28 31.85 -1.98
CA GLY A 70 2.64 31.50 -3.23
C GLY A 70 3.02 30.09 -3.67
N VAL A 71 2.11 29.39 -4.36
CA VAL A 71 2.37 28.13 -5.02
C VAL A 71 1.96 28.23 -6.48
N GLU A 72 2.89 27.90 -7.36
CA GLU A 72 2.70 27.86 -8.81
C GLU A 72 2.65 26.41 -9.30
N VAL A 73 1.73 26.11 -10.22
CA VAL A 73 1.76 24.87 -11.01
C VAL A 73 2.57 25.10 -12.27
N LEU A 74 3.61 24.29 -12.46
CA LEU A 74 4.49 24.35 -13.63
C LEU A 74 3.85 23.57 -14.79
N ALA A 75 3.05 24.24 -15.61
CA ALA A 75 2.29 23.62 -16.70
C ALA A 75 3.17 22.87 -17.72
N ASN A 76 4.40 23.33 -17.95
CA ASN A 76 5.36 22.69 -18.87
C ASN A 76 6.01 21.41 -18.30
N LYS A 77 5.89 21.17 -17.01
CA LYS A 77 6.37 19.97 -16.31
C LYS A 77 5.23 19.06 -15.84
N SER A 78 3.95 19.46 -16.03
CA SER A 78 2.75 18.75 -15.61
C SER A 78 2.05 18.15 -16.81
N ASN A 79 1.53 16.92 -16.68
CA ASN A 79 0.62 16.32 -17.66
C ASN A 79 -0.82 16.24 -17.12
N ALA A 80 -1.03 16.42 -15.82
CA ALA A 80 -2.34 16.64 -15.23
C ALA A 80 -2.86 18.05 -15.58
N ILE A 81 -4.17 18.17 -15.85
CA ILE A 81 -4.84 19.41 -16.27
C ILE A 81 -5.75 19.89 -15.14
N ALA A 82 -5.54 21.12 -14.68
CA ALA A 82 -6.36 21.75 -13.65
C ALA A 82 -7.85 21.81 -14.06
N ARG A 83 -8.76 21.62 -13.12
CA ARG A 83 -10.23 21.54 -13.28
C ARG A 83 -10.72 20.35 -14.11
N ARG A 84 -9.82 19.56 -14.69
CA ARG A 84 -10.14 18.31 -15.35
C ARG A 84 -9.71 17.11 -14.48
N HIS A 85 -8.45 17.08 -14.07
CA HIS A 85 -7.90 15.95 -13.32
C HIS A 85 -7.74 16.27 -11.84
N TYR A 86 -7.63 17.55 -11.49
CA TYR A 86 -7.47 17.99 -10.10
C TYR A 86 -7.96 19.43 -9.89
N GLU A 87 -8.14 19.77 -8.61
CA GLU A 87 -8.37 21.10 -8.10
C GLU A 87 -7.39 21.45 -6.99
N VAL A 88 -7.02 22.71 -6.89
CA VAL A 88 -6.24 23.30 -5.81
C VAL A 88 -7.15 24.23 -5.02
N GLU A 89 -7.20 24.10 -3.68
CA GLU A 89 -8.09 24.91 -2.85
C GLU A 89 -7.68 26.39 -2.85
N SER A 90 -6.37 26.64 -2.72
CA SER A 90 -5.79 27.99 -2.80
C SER A 90 -4.32 27.88 -3.23
N ASN A 91 -3.89 28.80 -4.06
CA ASN A 91 -2.48 28.96 -4.44
C ASN A 91 -1.72 29.98 -3.59
N THR A 92 -2.37 30.55 -2.58
CA THR A 92 -1.76 31.43 -1.58
C THR A 92 -2.00 30.83 -0.21
N LEU A 93 -0.92 30.58 0.53
CA LEU A 93 -0.92 29.90 1.81
C LEU A 93 -0.33 30.80 2.88
N THR A 94 -0.66 30.53 4.14
CA THR A 94 -0.10 31.24 5.28
C THR A 94 0.52 30.24 6.25
N ILE A 95 1.79 30.48 6.65
CA ILE A 95 2.35 29.89 7.87
C ILE A 95 2.08 30.85 8.99
N PRO A 96 1.20 30.54 9.97
CA PRO A 96 0.85 31.48 11.06
C PRO A 96 2.04 31.76 11.95
N ALA A 97 2.02 32.93 12.62
CA ALA A 97 3.01 33.33 13.63
C ALA A 97 3.26 32.21 14.64
N GLY A 98 4.52 31.89 14.90
CA GLY A 98 4.95 30.83 15.81
C GLY A 98 4.79 29.38 15.28
N LYS A 99 4.24 29.21 14.09
CA LYS A 99 4.14 27.90 13.44
C LYS A 99 5.27 27.66 12.44
N LEU A 100 5.51 26.39 12.13
CA LEU A 100 6.54 25.96 11.18
C LEU A 100 5.93 25.36 9.89
N THR A 101 4.64 25.05 9.87
CA THR A 101 4.02 24.29 8.78
C THR A 101 2.74 24.92 8.29
N THR A 102 2.46 24.70 7.02
CA THR A 102 1.17 24.88 6.36
C THR A 102 1.00 23.75 5.33
N SER A 103 -0.15 23.66 4.67
CA SER A 103 -0.38 22.66 3.62
C SER A 103 -1.04 23.31 2.41
N LEU A 104 -0.59 22.92 1.22
CA LEU A 104 -1.35 23.08 0.00
C LEU A 104 -2.36 21.94 -0.07
N ARG A 105 -3.64 22.24 -0.31
CA ARG A 105 -4.67 21.22 -0.43
C ARG A 105 -5.01 20.98 -1.90
N ILE A 106 -4.92 19.71 -2.32
CA ILE A 106 -5.21 19.26 -3.68
C ILE A 106 -6.27 18.17 -3.62
N ARG A 107 -7.24 18.22 -4.53
CA ARG A 107 -8.25 17.19 -4.72
C ARG A 107 -8.16 16.64 -6.14
N GLY A 108 -8.13 15.30 -6.29
CA GLY A 108 -8.25 14.64 -7.58
C GLY A 108 -9.71 14.54 -8.03
N ILE A 109 -9.96 14.58 -9.35
CA ILE A 109 -11.28 14.38 -9.94
C ILE A 109 -11.31 12.97 -10.53
N ALA A 110 -11.80 12.01 -9.73
CA ALA A 110 -11.71 10.57 -9.98
C ALA A 110 -12.27 10.15 -11.34
N ASP A 111 -13.39 10.73 -11.79
CA ASP A 111 -14.05 10.37 -13.05
C ASP A 111 -13.20 10.65 -14.30
N ASN A 112 -12.25 11.57 -14.18
CA ASN A 112 -11.38 11.99 -15.27
C ASN A 112 -9.98 11.37 -15.21
N ILE A 113 -9.74 10.44 -14.28
CA ILE A 113 -8.48 9.72 -14.11
C ILE A 113 -8.73 8.25 -14.45
N SER A 114 -7.99 7.70 -15.41
CA SER A 114 -8.02 6.28 -15.74
C SER A 114 -7.03 5.49 -14.85
N VAL A 115 -7.29 4.21 -14.63
CA VAL A 115 -6.38 3.31 -13.90
C VAL A 115 -5.01 3.22 -14.59
N ALA A 116 -4.98 3.35 -15.91
CA ALA A 116 -3.75 3.31 -16.70
C ALA A 116 -3.00 4.66 -16.75
N ASP A 117 -3.60 5.75 -16.25
CA ASP A 117 -2.99 7.08 -16.31
C ASP A 117 -1.91 7.25 -15.23
N SER A 118 -0.83 7.92 -15.61
CA SER A 118 0.18 8.46 -14.70
C SER A 118 0.15 9.99 -14.82
N LEU A 119 -0.67 10.64 -13.97
CA LEU A 119 -0.91 12.06 -14.01
C LEU A 119 -0.09 12.80 -12.96
N GLY A 120 0.87 13.60 -13.41
CA GLY A 120 1.78 14.38 -12.57
C GLY A 120 1.45 15.87 -12.58
N ILE A 121 1.56 16.49 -11.40
CA ILE A 121 1.48 17.93 -11.17
C ILE A 121 2.84 18.38 -10.64
N ALA A 122 3.54 19.26 -11.33
CA ALA A 122 4.76 19.86 -10.82
C ALA A 122 4.43 21.20 -10.16
N LEU A 123 4.88 21.36 -8.93
CA LEU A 123 4.62 22.52 -8.08
C LEU A 123 5.93 23.28 -7.84
N ARG A 124 5.84 24.61 -7.67
CA ARG A 124 6.92 25.47 -7.21
C ARG A 124 6.41 26.44 -6.15
N LEU A 125 7.21 26.63 -5.09
CA LEU A 125 6.99 27.71 -4.13
C LEU A 125 7.45 29.04 -4.73
N ILE A 126 6.65 30.08 -4.53
CA ILE A 126 7.01 31.49 -4.82
C ILE A 126 7.38 32.10 -3.48
N LEU A 127 8.67 32.33 -3.29
CA LEU A 127 9.27 32.78 -2.02
C LEU A 127 10.15 34.00 -2.26
N ASP A 128 10.43 34.75 -1.21
CA ASP A 128 11.49 35.76 -1.19
C ASP A 128 12.87 35.07 -1.22
N GLU A 129 13.88 35.73 -1.79
CA GLU A 129 15.21 35.14 -1.98
C GLU A 129 15.85 34.63 -0.68
N GLU A 130 15.60 35.32 0.45
CA GLU A 130 16.11 34.95 1.76
C GLU A 130 15.51 33.63 2.33
N ASP A 131 14.32 33.26 1.87
CA ASP A 131 13.60 32.03 2.31
C ASP A 131 13.89 30.80 1.40
N VAL A 132 14.63 31.00 0.31
CA VAL A 132 14.93 29.96 -0.67
C VAL A 132 16.17 29.18 -0.27
N TRP A 133 16.03 27.86 -0.18
CA TRP A 133 17.19 26.98 -0.12
C TRP A 133 17.56 26.51 -1.53
N ASN A 134 18.67 27.04 -2.06
CA ASN A 134 19.09 26.78 -3.43
C ASN A 134 19.48 25.30 -3.73
N ALA A 135 19.62 24.48 -2.68
CA ALA A 135 19.96 23.07 -2.88
C ALA A 135 18.73 22.23 -3.35
N TYR A 136 17.58 22.43 -2.71
CA TYR A 136 16.33 21.72 -3.05
C TYR A 136 15.13 22.26 -2.25
N GLY A 137 13.95 21.69 -2.50
CA GLY A 137 12.74 21.85 -1.65
C GLY A 137 11.80 22.95 -2.12
N THR A 138 12.15 23.74 -3.13
CA THR A 138 11.25 24.74 -3.71
C THR A 138 10.36 24.17 -4.81
N GLU A 139 10.66 22.99 -5.35
CA GLU A 139 9.82 22.27 -6.28
C GLU A 139 9.43 20.91 -5.70
N ALA A 140 8.24 20.43 -6.03
CA ALA A 140 7.75 19.10 -5.71
C ALA A 140 6.85 18.57 -6.83
N SER A 141 6.71 17.24 -6.90
CA SER A 141 5.76 16.57 -7.79
C SER A 141 4.62 15.93 -7.00
N VAL A 142 3.42 15.96 -7.55
CA VAL A 142 2.25 15.23 -7.03
C VAL A 142 1.78 14.31 -8.13
N ILE A 143 1.67 13.01 -7.83
CA ILE A 143 1.22 11.99 -8.76
C ILE A 143 -0.17 11.52 -8.33
N LEU A 144 -1.11 11.59 -9.25
CA LEU A 144 -2.49 11.15 -9.04
C LEU A 144 -2.65 9.72 -9.54
N HIS A 145 -3.06 8.82 -8.67
CA HIS A 145 -3.37 7.44 -8.97
C HIS A 145 -4.87 7.20 -8.82
N LYS A 146 -5.51 6.66 -9.84
CA LYS A 146 -6.90 6.19 -9.71
C LYS A 146 -6.94 5.02 -8.78
N CYS A 147 -7.70 5.12 -7.70
CA CYS A 147 -8.02 4.04 -6.78
C CYS A 147 -9.52 3.76 -6.79
N CYS A 148 -9.91 2.53 -6.54
CA CYS A 148 -11.29 2.13 -6.35
C CYS A 148 -11.49 1.62 -4.93
N PRO A 149 -12.63 1.92 -4.30
CA PRO A 149 -12.97 1.33 -3.01
C PRO A 149 -12.91 -0.19 -3.07
N VAL A 150 -12.42 -0.80 -2.01
CA VAL A 150 -12.40 -2.27 -1.92
C VAL A 150 -13.78 -2.75 -1.50
N ASP A 151 -14.44 -3.44 -2.40
CA ASP A 151 -15.66 -4.19 -2.13
C ASP A 151 -15.39 -5.67 -2.32
N LEU A 152 -15.35 -6.43 -1.22
CA LEU A 152 -15.08 -7.87 -1.28
C LEU A 152 -16.21 -8.66 -1.97
N ASP A 153 -17.41 -8.13 -2.09
CA ASP A 153 -18.48 -8.76 -2.87
C ASP A 153 -18.11 -8.84 -4.34
N ALA A 154 -17.32 -7.89 -4.85
CA ALA A 154 -16.81 -7.92 -6.21
C ALA A 154 -15.77 -9.03 -6.47
N PHE A 155 -15.25 -9.66 -5.42
CA PHE A 155 -14.32 -10.78 -5.46
C PHE A 155 -14.97 -12.11 -5.04
N THR A 156 -16.30 -12.22 -5.17
CA THR A 156 -17.07 -13.44 -4.93
C THR A 156 -17.75 -13.91 -6.21
N GLY A 157 -18.20 -15.17 -6.24
CA GLY A 157 -18.83 -15.78 -7.40
C GLY A 157 -17.83 -16.59 -8.23
N TYR A 158 -17.78 -16.37 -9.52
CA TYR A 158 -16.86 -17.10 -10.40
C TYR A 158 -15.59 -16.30 -10.69
N ALA A 159 -14.45 -16.99 -10.58
CA ALA A 159 -13.17 -16.48 -11.03
C ALA A 159 -12.53 -17.44 -12.05
N LYS A 160 -11.99 -16.86 -13.11
CA LYS A 160 -11.10 -17.52 -14.04
C LYS A 160 -9.68 -17.42 -13.49
N ILE A 161 -9.01 -18.55 -13.31
CA ILE A 161 -7.61 -18.61 -12.88
C ILE A 161 -6.74 -19.04 -14.03
N THR A 162 -5.77 -18.21 -14.40
CA THR A 162 -4.65 -18.57 -15.27
C THR A 162 -3.45 -18.85 -14.37
N SER A 163 -2.89 -20.06 -14.45
CA SER A 163 -1.82 -20.49 -13.55
C SER A 163 -0.73 -21.24 -14.30
N THR A 164 0.52 -20.85 -14.09
CA THR A 164 1.65 -21.60 -14.66
C THR A 164 1.81 -23.00 -14.04
N TRP A 165 1.25 -23.23 -12.85
CA TRP A 165 1.13 -24.56 -12.26
C TRP A 165 0.16 -25.45 -13.04
N THR A 166 -1.06 -24.97 -13.30
CA THR A 166 -2.07 -25.76 -14.00
C THR A 166 -1.65 -26.07 -15.43
N MET A 167 -0.98 -25.15 -16.10
CA MET A 167 -0.39 -25.37 -17.42
C MET A 167 0.64 -26.50 -17.40
N GLN A 168 1.49 -26.54 -16.38
CA GLN A 168 2.59 -27.51 -16.30
C GLN A 168 2.17 -28.89 -15.80
N TYR A 169 1.27 -28.97 -14.80
CA TYR A 169 0.95 -30.22 -14.09
C TYR A 169 -0.47 -30.73 -14.32
N MET A 170 -1.35 -29.88 -14.82
CA MET A 170 -2.77 -30.25 -15.00
C MET A 170 -3.21 -30.16 -16.45
N ASN A 171 -2.33 -29.79 -17.38
CA ASN A 171 -2.61 -29.57 -18.81
C ASN A 171 -3.85 -28.69 -19.02
N ALA A 172 -3.96 -27.60 -18.24
CA ALA A 172 -5.06 -26.66 -18.29
C ALA A 172 -4.52 -25.23 -18.33
N ASP A 173 -4.83 -24.49 -19.40
CA ASP A 173 -4.41 -23.10 -19.57
C ASP A 173 -5.13 -22.17 -18.59
N ALA A 174 -6.38 -22.49 -18.25
CA ALA A 174 -7.16 -21.77 -17.26
C ALA A 174 -8.10 -22.74 -16.52
N ARG A 175 -8.59 -22.30 -15.37
CA ARG A 175 -9.64 -23.00 -14.58
C ARG A 175 -10.73 -22.01 -14.19
N LEU A 176 -11.96 -22.48 -14.15
CA LEU A 176 -13.07 -21.77 -13.55
C LEU A 176 -13.26 -22.30 -12.13
N VAL A 177 -13.24 -21.41 -11.16
CA VAL A 177 -13.41 -21.73 -9.73
C VAL A 177 -14.53 -20.88 -9.13
N ARG A 178 -15.03 -21.30 -7.96
CA ARG A 178 -15.91 -20.48 -7.14
C ARG A 178 -15.13 -19.80 -6.03
N THR A 179 -15.59 -18.61 -5.69
CA THR A 179 -15.02 -17.84 -4.59
C THR A 179 -16.13 -17.31 -3.69
N ARG A 180 -15.84 -17.22 -2.40
CA ARG A 180 -16.75 -16.68 -1.38
C ARG A 180 -15.97 -15.97 -0.29
N LYS A 181 -16.65 -15.11 0.45
CA LYS A 181 -16.05 -14.50 1.68
C LYS A 181 -15.83 -15.60 2.72
N ASP A 182 -14.73 -15.49 3.46
CA ASP A 182 -14.54 -16.28 4.67
C ASP A 182 -15.46 -15.74 5.77
N ALA A 183 -16.23 -16.59 6.40
CA ALA A 183 -17.14 -16.20 7.50
C ALA A 183 -16.40 -15.98 8.83
N GLU A 184 -15.18 -16.50 8.96
CA GLU A 184 -14.39 -16.50 10.18
C GLU A 184 -13.24 -15.49 10.13
N ALA A 185 -12.77 -15.10 8.95
CA ALA A 185 -11.63 -14.21 8.76
C ALA A 185 -12.03 -12.96 7.97
N GLU A 186 -11.82 -11.79 8.59
CA GLU A 186 -12.10 -10.51 7.97
C GLU A 186 -11.21 -10.28 6.73
N ASN A 187 -11.75 -9.60 5.74
CA ASN A 187 -11.07 -9.26 4.47
C ASN A 187 -10.47 -10.47 3.75
N THR A 188 -11.06 -11.65 3.91
CA THR A 188 -10.56 -12.90 3.33
C THR A 188 -11.55 -13.49 2.34
N ILE A 189 -11.03 -13.89 1.18
CA ILE A 189 -11.74 -14.65 0.15
C ILE A 189 -11.23 -16.09 0.17
N ILE A 190 -12.16 -17.04 0.14
CA ILE A 190 -11.89 -18.45 -0.06
C ILE A 190 -12.07 -18.76 -1.55
N VAL A 191 -11.06 -19.34 -2.16
CA VAL A 191 -11.09 -19.92 -3.51
C VAL A 191 -11.31 -21.41 -3.34
N GLU A 192 -12.50 -21.88 -3.73
CA GLU A 192 -12.89 -23.27 -3.56
C GLU A 192 -12.20 -24.14 -4.60
N ASP A 193 -11.65 -25.29 -4.18
CA ASP A 193 -11.03 -26.31 -5.03
C ASP A 193 -10.04 -25.73 -6.06
N MET A 194 -9.19 -24.78 -5.63
CA MET A 194 -8.36 -24.00 -6.54
C MET A 194 -7.54 -24.83 -7.53
N TYR A 195 -6.94 -25.92 -7.05
CA TYR A 195 -6.15 -26.84 -7.86
C TYR A 195 -6.71 -28.27 -7.82
N TYR A 196 -7.02 -28.77 -6.62
CA TYR A 196 -7.50 -30.13 -6.37
C TYR A 196 -8.75 -30.09 -5.51
N ASP A 197 -9.66 -31.01 -5.72
CA ASP A 197 -10.92 -31.10 -5.00
C ASP A 197 -10.71 -31.29 -3.50
N GLY A 198 -11.41 -30.52 -2.68
CA GLY A 198 -11.31 -30.52 -1.23
C GLY A 198 -10.16 -29.65 -0.65
N TYR A 199 -9.46 -28.89 -1.48
CA TYR A 199 -8.39 -28.02 -1.04
C TYR A 199 -8.68 -26.56 -1.41
N ASP A 200 -9.30 -25.86 -0.47
CA ASP A 200 -9.59 -24.43 -0.59
C ASP A 200 -8.34 -23.60 -0.32
N VAL A 201 -8.24 -22.45 -0.97
CA VAL A 201 -7.17 -21.47 -0.76
C VAL A 201 -7.75 -20.16 -0.20
N ARG A 202 -7.14 -19.65 0.84
CA ARG A 202 -7.50 -18.36 1.47
C ARG A 202 -6.58 -17.26 0.99
N LEU A 203 -7.18 -16.15 0.58
CA LEU A 203 -6.50 -14.92 0.15
C LEU A 203 -6.99 -13.78 1.04
N LYS A 204 -6.12 -13.19 1.85
CA LYS A 204 -6.44 -12.06 2.70
C LYS A 204 -6.08 -10.77 2.01
N PHE A 205 -7.05 -9.89 1.84
CA PHE A 205 -6.90 -8.57 1.21
C PHE A 205 -6.47 -7.55 2.26
N LEU A 206 -5.31 -6.93 2.06
CA LEU A 206 -4.84 -5.82 2.88
C LEU A 206 -5.44 -4.52 2.32
N THR A 207 -6.43 -3.97 3.00
CA THR A 207 -7.27 -2.87 2.49
C THR A 207 -6.86 -1.49 3.00
N GLU A 208 -5.86 -1.42 3.87
CA GLU A 208 -5.45 -0.18 4.55
C GLU A 208 -4.69 0.77 3.63
N ASP A 209 -3.84 0.25 2.74
CA ASP A 209 -3.07 1.04 1.79
C ASP A 209 -3.67 0.96 0.38
N ARG A 210 -4.44 2.00 0.00
CA ARG A 210 -5.10 2.06 -1.30
C ARG A 210 -4.13 2.21 -2.48
N LEU A 211 -2.91 2.68 -2.22
CA LEU A 211 -1.87 2.83 -3.25
C LEU A 211 -1.11 1.53 -3.50
N ASN A 212 -1.06 0.65 -2.49
CA ASN A 212 -0.38 -0.62 -2.56
C ASN A 212 -1.30 -1.77 -2.12
N PRO A 213 -2.38 -2.03 -2.88
CA PRO A 213 -3.35 -3.06 -2.56
C PRO A 213 -2.69 -4.44 -2.61
N ALA A 214 -2.46 -5.06 -1.46
CA ALA A 214 -1.70 -6.30 -1.35
C ALA A 214 -2.57 -7.48 -0.88
N ILE A 215 -2.17 -8.69 -1.28
CA ILE A 215 -2.69 -9.96 -0.79
C ILE A 215 -1.70 -10.59 0.17
N GLU A 216 -2.14 -10.91 1.36
CA GLU A 216 -1.44 -11.77 2.31
C GLU A 216 -1.96 -13.20 2.19
N MET A 217 -1.06 -14.16 2.21
CA MET A 217 -1.40 -15.58 2.18
C MET A 217 -0.48 -16.33 3.15
N GLU A 218 -1.08 -16.96 4.13
CA GLU A 218 -0.38 -17.93 4.97
C GLU A 218 -0.05 -19.20 4.16
N GLU A 219 0.86 -20.00 4.69
CA GLU A 219 1.15 -21.33 4.12
C GLU A 219 -0.08 -22.21 4.16
N GLN A 220 -0.40 -22.87 3.04
CA GLN A 220 -1.60 -23.69 2.88
C GLN A 220 -1.29 -25.01 2.17
N VAL A 221 -2.04 -26.04 2.54
CA VAL A 221 -2.08 -27.31 1.81
C VAL A 221 -3.03 -27.15 0.64
N ILE A 222 -2.57 -27.41 -0.58
CA ILE A 222 -3.32 -27.19 -1.82
C ILE A 222 -3.62 -28.48 -2.59
N GLY A 223 -3.21 -29.62 -2.08
CA GLY A 223 -3.41 -30.91 -2.69
C GLY A 223 -2.58 -32.00 -2.03
N SER A 224 -2.68 -33.21 -2.56
CA SER A 224 -1.78 -34.32 -2.23
C SER A 224 -0.69 -34.46 -3.29
N THR A 225 0.48 -34.95 -2.88
CA THR A 225 1.56 -35.28 -3.83
C THR A 225 1.18 -36.46 -4.73
N GLY A 226 0.30 -37.32 -4.25
CA GLY A 226 -0.24 -38.43 -5.06
C GLY A 226 -1.07 -37.95 -6.23
N GLU A 227 -1.92 -36.91 -6.02
CA GLU A 227 -2.71 -36.31 -7.10
C GLU A 227 -1.83 -35.52 -8.07
N ALA A 228 -0.89 -34.73 -7.51
CA ALA A 228 -0.05 -33.87 -8.33
C ALA A 228 0.99 -34.63 -9.17
N PHE A 229 1.56 -35.73 -8.64
CA PHE A 229 2.72 -36.40 -9.23
C PHE A 229 2.53 -37.91 -9.46
N GLY A 230 1.37 -38.49 -9.11
CA GLY A 230 1.12 -39.91 -9.15
C GLY A 230 1.89 -40.73 -8.11
N THR A 231 2.59 -40.08 -7.19
CA THR A 231 3.46 -40.72 -6.16
C THR A 231 3.42 -39.91 -4.87
N ILE A 232 3.41 -40.63 -3.74
CA ILE A 232 3.47 -39.98 -2.42
C ILE A 232 4.91 -39.60 -2.08
N TYR A 233 5.13 -38.34 -1.85
CA TYR A 233 6.39 -37.75 -1.35
C TYR A 233 6.19 -37.15 0.06
N GLY A 234 7.17 -37.35 0.93
CA GLY A 234 7.15 -36.83 2.29
C GLY A 234 5.94 -37.27 3.09
N ASP A 235 5.17 -36.34 3.63
CA ASP A 235 3.91 -36.57 4.35
C ASP A 235 2.68 -36.64 3.42
N GLY A 236 2.91 -36.60 2.12
CA GLY A 236 1.86 -36.66 1.11
C GLY A 236 1.19 -35.33 0.81
N LYS A 237 1.59 -34.22 1.47
CA LYS A 237 0.99 -32.90 1.29
C LYS A 237 1.77 -32.06 0.30
N LEU A 238 1.06 -31.41 -0.61
CA LEU A 238 1.58 -30.34 -1.44
C LEU A 238 1.25 -29.00 -0.78
N LEU A 239 2.28 -28.24 -0.47
CA LEU A 239 2.18 -26.96 0.24
C LEU A 239 2.41 -25.79 -0.70
N MET A 240 1.76 -24.67 -0.41
CA MET A 240 1.89 -23.40 -1.13
C MET A 240 2.18 -22.26 -0.15
N THR A 241 3.14 -21.40 -0.50
CA THR A 241 3.47 -20.19 0.26
C THR A 241 3.89 -19.05 -0.67
N THR A 242 3.88 -17.82 -0.19
CA THR A 242 4.43 -16.67 -0.94
C THR A 242 5.96 -16.75 -0.93
N PRO A 243 6.63 -16.70 -2.11
CA PRO A 243 8.09 -16.71 -2.17
C PRO A 243 8.69 -15.44 -1.56
N ALA A 244 9.84 -15.57 -0.90
CA ALA A 244 10.55 -14.44 -0.31
C ALA A 244 10.92 -13.41 -1.39
N GLY A 245 10.68 -12.13 -1.09
CA GLY A 245 10.98 -11.01 -2.00
C GLY A 245 9.95 -10.77 -3.09
N TYR A 246 8.84 -11.49 -3.10
CA TYR A 246 7.70 -11.24 -3.99
C TYR A 246 6.54 -10.65 -3.21
N SER A 247 5.77 -9.80 -3.89
CA SER A 247 4.52 -9.25 -3.38
C SER A 247 3.36 -9.73 -4.24
N ASN A 248 2.28 -10.13 -3.59
CA ASN A 248 1.01 -10.45 -4.23
C ASN A 248 0.12 -9.22 -4.13
N TYR A 249 -0.60 -8.88 -5.19
CA TYR A 249 -1.44 -7.69 -5.21
C TYR A 249 -2.76 -7.93 -5.93
N TYR A 250 -3.71 -7.02 -5.69
CA TYR A 250 -5.01 -7.02 -6.35
C TYR A 250 -5.33 -5.65 -6.95
N SER A 251 -6.25 -5.63 -7.91
CA SER A 251 -6.88 -4.41 -8.40
C SER A 251 -8.37 -4.45 -8.10
N SER A 252 -8.83 -3.53 -7.24
CA SER A 252 -10.28 -3.38 -6.99
C SER A 252 -11.01 -2.74 -8.17
N CYS A 253 -10.31 -1.93 -8.98
CA CYS A 253 -10.88 -1.32 -10.17
C CYS A 253 -11.14 -2.32 -11.29
N GLU A 254 -10.22 -3.26 -11.50
CA GLU A 254 -10.24 -4.22 -12.60
C GLU A 254 -10.63 -5.64 -12.15
N ARG A 255 -10.81 -5.84 -10.85
CA ARG A 255 -11.22 -7.10 -10.21
C ARG A 255 -10.33 -8.28 -10.60
N TYR A 256 -9.02 -8.13 -10.36
CA TYR A 256 -8.07 -9.23 -10.51
C TYR A 256 -7.14 -9.33 -9.30
N VAL A 257 -6.51 -10.49 -9.16
CA VAL A 257 -5.39 -10.75 -8.24
C VAL A 257 -4.23 -11.31 -9.05
N LEU A 258 -3.03 -10.78 -8.83
CA LEU A 258 -1.77 -11.39 -9.26
C LEU A 258 -1.07 -11.98 -8.05
N GLN A 259 -0.77 -13.28 -8.13
CA GLN A 259 -0.17 -14.02 -7.03
C GLN A 259 1.06 -14.79 -7.49
N TYR A 260 2.16 -14.61 -6.77
CA TYR A 260 3.37 -15.44 -6.87
C TYR A 260 3.37 -16.46 -5.74
N VAL A 261 3.59 -17.71 -6.07
CA VAL A 261 3.57 -18.81 -5.10
C VAL A 261 4.73 -19.76 -5.30
N THR A 262 5.32 -20.22 -4.20
CA THR A 262 6.23 -21.37 -4.19
C THR A 262 5.47 -22.59 -3.73
N MET A 263 5.53 -23.63 -4.52
CA MET A 263 4.99 -24.95 -4.18
C MET A 263 6.12 -25.88 -3.75
N TYR A 264 5.89 -26.63 -2.69
CA TYR A 264 6.91 -27.49 -2.09
C TYR A 264 6.30 -28.65 -1.29
N VAL A 265 7.13 -29.63 -0.98
CA VAL A 265 6.81 -30.74 -0.08
C VAL A 265 7.72 -30.64 1.14
N ALA A 266 7.13 -30.60 2.33
CA ALA A 266 7.91 -30.45 3.58
C ALA A 266 8.96 -31.56 3.72
N ASN A 267 10.19 -31.16 4.09
CA ASN A 267 11.35 -32.03 4.26
C ASN A 267 11.78 -32.83 2.98
N VAL A 268 11.20 -32.52 1.82
CA VAL A 268 11.59 -33.12 0.54
C VAL A 268 12.23 -32.07 -0.36
N GLY A 269 11.53 -30.96 -0.61
CA GLY A 269 12.09 -29.87 -1.40
C GLY A 269 11.04 -29.03 -2.10
N THR A 270 11.53 -27.98 -2.77
CA THR A 270 10.73 -27.06 -3.56
C THR A 270 10.45 -27.65 -4.94
N VAL A 271 9.20 -27.60 -5.39
CA VAL A 271 8.79 -27.98 -6.73
C VAL A 271 9.08 -26.85 -7.71
N GLY A 272 8.72 -25.62 -7.34
CA GLY A 272 8.96 -24.44 -8.14
C GLY A 272 8.20 -23.21 -7.65
N THR A 273 8.42 -22.09 -8.36
CA THR A 273 7.67 -20.85 -8.17
C THR A 273 6.78 -20.62 -9.37
N TYR A 274 5.52 -20.29 -9.12
CA TYR A 274 4.45 -20.20 -10.11
C TYR A 274 3.74 -18.87 -9.97
N VAL A 275 3.02 -18.48 -11.03
CA VAL A 275 2.22 -17.27 -11.10
C VAL A 275 0.76 -17.67 -11.29
N ASN A 276 -0.11 -17.04 -10.51
CA ASN A 276 -1.55 -17.14 -10.64
C ASN A 276 -2.13 -15.77 -10.95
N ILE A 277 -3.03 -15.71 -11.92
CA ILE A 277 -3.83 -14.54 -12.22
C ILE A 277 -5.29 -14.96 -12.05
N PHE A 278 -5.99 -14.28 -11.16
CA PHE A 278 -7.42 -14.45 -10.91
C PHE A 278 -8.16 -13.29 -11.55
N GLU A 279 -9.16 -13.56 -12.33
CA GLU A 279 -10.04 -12.58 -12.97
C GLU A 279 -11.49 -12.92 -12.59
N TRP A 280 -12.16 -12.04 -11.84
CA TRP A 280 -13.57 -12.24 -11.50
C TRP A 280 -14.45 -11.89 -12.68
N ILE A 281 -15.30 -12.83 -13.08
CA ILE A 281 -16.14 -12.76 -14.26
C ILE A 281 -17.63 -12.81 -13.88
N SER A 282 -18.50 -12.43 -14.81
CA SER A 282 -19.95 -12.53 -14.61
C SER A 282 -20.45 -13.97 -14.66
N ASP A 283 -21.61 -14.22 -14.06
CA ASP A 283 -22.25 -15.55 -14.11
C ASP A 283 -22.53 -15.96 -15.56
N ASP A 284 -22.96 -15.03 -16.43
CA ASP A 284 -23.21 -15.31 -17.86
C ASP A 284 -21.93 -15.78 -18.57
N GLU A 285 -20.81 -15.15 -18.30
CA GLU A 285 -19.50 -15.54 -18.85
C GLU A 285 -19.06 -16.91 -18.31
N ALA A 286 -19.26 -17.15 -17.02
CA ALA A 286 -18.97 -18.44 -16.40
C ALA A 286 -19.83 -19.56 -17.01
N GLU A 287 -21.12 -19.33 -17.21
CA GLU A 287 -22.01 -20.27 -17.88
C GLU A 287 -21.59 -20.54 -19.33
N ARG A 288 -21.13 -19.50 -20.05
CA ARG A 288 -20.58 -19.69 -21.40
C ARG A 288 -19.36 -20.59 -21.38
N ILE A 289 -18.41 -20.34 -20.49
CA ILE A 289 -17.18 -21.16 -20.33
C ILE A 289 -17.54 -22.60 -19.97
N MET A 290 -18.51 -22.83 -19.09
CA MET A 290 -18.95 -24.19 -18.72
C MET A 290 -19.56 -24.97 -19.89
N ARG A 291 -20.22 -24.28 -20.84
CA ARG A 291 -20.80 -24.93 -22.03
C ARG A 291 -19.81 -25.16 -23.17
N GLU A 292 -18.91 -24.22 -23.39
CA GLU A 292 -18.08 -24.11 -24.60
C GLU A 292 -16.59 -24.39 -24.34
N GLY A 293 -16.18 -24.38 -23.07
CA GLY A 293 -14.79 -24.38 -22.66
C GLY A 293 -14.17 -22.98 -22.71
N PHE A 294 -12.87 -22.90 -22.36
CA PHE A 294 -12.08 -21.66 -22.42
C PHE A 294 -11.71 -21.32 -23.86
#